data_ad0f79df4e115777e44b9cc8e7ae350e
#
_entry.id   ad0f79df4e115777e44b9cc8e7ae350e
#
_cell.length_a   1.000
_cell.length_b   1.000
_cell.length_c   1.000
_cell.angle_alpha   90.00
_cell.angle_beta   90.00
_cell.angle_gamma   90.00
#
_symmetry.space_group_name_H-M   'P 1'
#
loop_
_entity.id
_entity.type
_entity.pdbx_description
1 polymer ?
#
loop_
_entity_poly.entity_id
_entity_poly.type
_entity_poly.pdbx_seq_one_letter_code
_entity_poly.pdbx_strand_id
1 'polypeptide(L)'
;FRYVLYAMPGELPAGSYVIPQMEAFLGVDCRDEEGRTYQDRVGQRAFTVNVAARGCDVTSPAHTYIDFGELSSRDFSAVGSTTSTIPTMISLQCDPNVEIHFTLSDQTNPSNRTSIVELTADSTARGLGVQVVNPGAGKSYSLGPDDASNHGINQVWLGQSGPQGGTFNFPLGFRYIRTGEM
;
A
#
# COMPACT_ATOMS: atom_id res chain seq x y z
N PHE A 1 13.02 33.45 19.41
CA PHE A 1 13.65 32.23 18.85
C PHE A 1 12.58 31.29 18.33
N ARG A 2 12.83 30.68 17.17
CA ARG A 2 11.94 29.69 16.57
C ARG A 2 12.70 28.39 16.44
N TYR A 3 12.18 27.32 17.02
CA TYR A 3 12.71 25.97 16.85
C TYR A 3 11.95 25.28 15.74
N VAL A 4 12.65 24.53 14.91
CA VAL A 4 12.05 23.70 13.85
C VAL A 4 12.59 22.28 14.02
N LEU A 5 11.69 21.34 14.18
CA LEU A 5 12.02 19.91 14.18
C LEU A 5 12.01 19.41 12.74
N TYR A 6 13.08 18.76 12.34
CA TYR A 6 13.19 18.06 11.07
C TYR A 6 13.26 16.56 11.32
N ALA A 7 12.42 15.80 10.63
CA ALA A 7 12.64 14.37 10.52
C ALA A 7 13.82 14.15 9.57
N MET A 8 14.81 13.41 10.03
CA MET A 8 15.90 12.96 9.15
C MET A 8 15.36 11.94 8.17
N PRO A 9 15.91 11.85 6.92
CA PRO A 9 15.55 10.80 6.00
C PRO A 9 15.76 9.41 6.64
N GLY A 10 14.74 8.56 6.59
CA GLY A 10 14.73 7.23 7.19
C GLY A 10 13.35 6.86 7.72
N GLU A 11 13.21 5.61 8.16
CA GLU A 11 11.99 5.15 8.80
C GLU A 11 11.91 5.69 10.23
N LEU A 12 10.78 6.34 10.54
CA LEU A 12 10.45 6.77 11.90
C LEU A 12 9.30 5.88 12.41
N PRO A 13 9.60 4.85 13.21
CA PRO A 13 8.57 3.95 13.73
C PRO A 13 7.49 4.69 14.52
N ALA A 14 6.27 4.16 14.54
CA ALA A 14 5.22 4.68 15.41
C ALA A 14 5.65 4.54 16.88
N GLY A 15 5.41 5.58 17.66
CA GLY A 15 5.79 5.59 19.08
C GLY A 15 5.83 6.98 19.67
N SER A 16 6.14 7.04 20.95
CA SER A 16 6.32 8.28 21.70
C SER A 16 7.81 8.58 21.85
N TYR A 17 8.22 9.74 21.35
CA TYR A 17 9.60 10.19 21.39
C TYR A 17 9.70 11.39 22.32
N VAL A 18 10.51 11.26 23.37
CA VAL A 18 10.80 12.36 24.29
C VAL A 18 11.94 13.18 23.72
N ILE A 19 11.67 14.43 23.39
CA ILE A 19 12.69 15.40 23.01
C ILE A 19 13.22 16.00 24.32
N PRO A 20 14.52 15.81 24.63
CA PRO A 20 15.07 16.28 25.88
C PRO A 20 15.06 17.82 25.98
N GLN A 21 15.17 18.31 27.16
CA GLN A 21 15.40 19.73 27.38
C GLN A 21 16.70 20.16 26.69
N MET A 22 16.61 21.24 25.92
CA MET A 22 17.76 21.86 25.27
C MET A 22 17.97 23.26 25.86
N GLU A 23 19.18 23.54 26.25
CA GLU A 23 19.59 24.87 26.73
C GLU A 23 20.70 25.39 25.81
N ALA A 24 20.55 26.62 25.36
CA ALA A 24 21.60 27.36 24.68
C ALA A 24 22.00 28.55 25.59
N PHE A 25 23.28 28.71 25.78
CA PHE A 25 23.82 29.84 26.49
C PHE A 25 24.11 30.95 25.48
N LEU A 26 23.45 32.08 25.63
CA LEU A 26 23.84 33.31 24.97
C LEU A 26 24.80 34.05 25.88
N GLY A 27 26.09 33.88 25.65
CA GLY A 27 27.10 34.69 26.26
C GLY A 27 27.16 36.04 25.56
N VAL A 28 26.69 37.09 26.21
CA VAL A 28 27.01 38.45 25.79
C VAL A 28 28.18 38.87 26.68
N ASP A 29 29.30 39.20 26.07
CA ASP A 29 30.50 39.64 26.80
C ASP A 29 30.35 41.10 27.28
N CYS A 30 29.23 41.35 27.96
CA CYS A 30 28.95 42.60 28.62
C CYS A 30 29.34 42.46 30.09
N ARG A 31 30.28 43.27 30.50
CA ARG A 31 30.66 43.43 31.94
C ARG A 31 30.03 44.70 32.47
N ASP A 32 29.44 44.59 33.64
CA ASP A 32 29.04 45.78 34.39
C ASP A 32 30.29 46.50 35.00
N GLU A 33 30.05 47.62 35.61
CA GLU A 33 31.13 48.41 36.24
C GLU A 33 31.83 47.64 37.37
N GLU A 34 31.17 46.60 37.91
CA GLU A 34 31.72 45.69 38.92
C GLU A 34 32.39 44.44 38.31
N GLY A 35 32.48 44.33 37.00
CA GLY A 35 33.16 43.25 36.29
C GLY A 35 32.36 41.94 36.19
N ARG A 36 31.06 41.94 36.49
CA ARG A 36 30.17 40.77 36.39
C ARG A 36 29.75 40.52 34.94
N THR A 37 29.83 39.30 34.51
CA THR A 37 29.39 38.85 33.15
C THR A 37 27.95 38.41 33.22
N TYR A 38 27.12 38.93 32.33
CA TYR A 38 25.73 38.49 32.19
C TYR A 38 25.63 37.38 31.13
N GLN A 39 25.05 36.26 31.53
CA GLN A 39 24.71 35.16 30.65
C GLN A 39 23.21 34.99 30.69
N ASP A 40 22.59 34.99 29.51
CA ASP A 40 21.19 34.65 29.40
C ASP A 40 21.05 33.20 28.87
N ARG A 41 20.11 32.47 29.45
CA ARG A 41 19.81 31.09 29.06
C ARG A 41 18.55 31.09 28.25
N VAL A 42 18.65 30.63 27.01
CA VAL A 42 17.48 30.32 26.17
C VAL A 42 17.34 28.83 26.12
N GLY A 43 16.26 28.32 26.67
CA GLY A 43 16.02 26.89 26.73
C GLY A 43 14.64 26.51 26.32
N GLN A 44 14.50 25.29 25.84
CA GLN A 44 13.23 24.63 25.60
C GLN A 44 13.08 23.48 26.59
N ARG A 45 11.92 23.40 27.23
CA ARG A 45 11.60 22.27 28.10
C ARG A 45 11.46 21.00 27.29
N ALA A 46 11.71 19.86 27.93
CA ALA A 46 11.41 18.55 27.33
C ALA A 46 9.94 18.47 26.92
N PHE A 47 9.67 17.88 25.77
CA PHE A 47 8.32 17.61 25.27
C PHE A 47 8.26 16.27 24.57
N THR A 48 7.06 15.72 24.45
CA THR A 48 6.85 14.42 23.79
C THR A 48 6.24 14.65 22.40
N VAL A 49 6.80 13.97 21.42
CA VAL A 49 6.25 13.85 20.06
C VAL A 49 5.71 12.45 19.90
N ASN A 50 4.43 12.34 19.57
CA ASN A 50 3.80 11.05 19.25
C ASN A 50 3.76 10.89 17.72
N VAL A 51 4.41 9.85 17.24
CA VAL A 51 4.39 9.43 15.85
C VAL A 51 3.37 8.31 15.73
N ALA A 52 2.34 8.51 14.93
CA ALA A 52 1.34 7.49 14.60
C ALA A 52 1.62 6.97 13.19
N ALA A 53 1.73 5.66 13.03
CA ALA A 53 1.62 5.04 11.72
C ALA A 53 0.16 5.15 11.27
N ARG A 54 -0.05 5.54 10.02
CA ARG A 54 -1.36 5.53 9.39
C ARG A 54 -1.39 4.44 8.33
N GLY A 55 -2.49 3.74 8.25
CA GLY A 55 -2.63 2.64 7.32
C GLY A 55 -4.07 2.23 7.11
N CYS A 56 -4.25 1.10 6.47
CA CYS A 56 -5.54 0.46 6.28
C CYS A 56 -5.47 -0.98 6.76
N ASP A 57 -6.50 -1.40 7.47
CA ASP A 57 -6.74 -2.81 7.80
C ASP A 57 -7.62 -3.44 6.73
N VAL A 58 -7.25 -4.63 6.25
CA VAL A 58 -8.08 -5.41 5.33
C VAL A 58 -9.22 -6.04 6.12
N THR A 59 -10.45 -5.66 5.80
CA THR A 59 -11.67 -6.17 6.46
C THR A 59 -12.37 -7.27 5.67
N SER A 60 -11.99 -7.45 4.39
CA SER A 60 -12.40 -8.60 3.58
C SER A 60 -11.78 -9.90 4.11
N PRO A 61 -12.40 -11.07 3.83
CA PRO A 61 -11.78 -12.35 4.15
C PRO A 61 -10.39 -12.49 3.54
N ALA A 62 -9.44 -13.04 4.30
CA ALA A 62 -8.06 -13.27 3.84
C ALA A 62 -7.98 -14.24 2.64
N HIS A 63 -8.98 -15.10 2.50
CA HIS A 63 -9.12 -16.03 1.38
C HIS A 63 -10.50 -15.88 0.77
N THR A 64 -10.54 -15.72 -0.54
CA THR A 64 -11.79 -15.65 -1.32
C THR A 64 -11.75 -16.70 -2.40
N TYR A 65 -12.77 -17.56 -2.43
CA TYR A 65 -12.95 -18.54 -3.48
C TYR A 65 -13.80 -17.93 -4.58
N ILE A 66 -13.33 -18.05 -5.81
CA ILE A 66 -14.06 -17.62 -6.99
C ILE A 66 -14.53 -18.87 -7.73
N ASP A 67 -15.82 -19.13 -7.69
CA ASP A 67 -16.42 -20.22 -8.41
C ASP A 67 -16.86 -19.75 -9.81
N PHE A 68 -16.26 -20.32 -10.83
CA PHE A 68 -16.57 -20.03 -12.23
C PHE A 68 -17.67 -20.94 -12.79
N GLY A 69 -18.18 -21.88 -11.99
CA GLY A 69 -19.12 -22.89 -12.43
C GLY A 69 -18.52 -23.90 -13.41
N GLU A 70 -19.39 -24.67 -14.04
CA GLU A 70 -19.00 -25.64 -15.08
C GLU A 70 -18.76 -24.93 -16.41
N LEU A 71 -17.57 -25.13 -16.99
CA LEU A 71 -17.17 -24.58 -18.27
C LEU A 71 -16.74 -25.71 -19.21
N SER A 72 -17.00 -25.51 -20.48
CA SER A 72 -16.59 -26.42 -21.55
C SER A 72 -15.70 -25.72 -22.57
N SER A 73 -14.99 -26.49 -23.40
CA SER A 73 -14.19 -25.92 -24.49
C SER A 73 -15.03 -25.09 -25.49
N ARG A 74 -16.33 -25.31 -25.52
CA ARG A 74 -17.27 -24.57 -26.41
C ARG A 74 -17.53 -23.15 -25.95
N ASP A 75 -17.26 -22.87 -24.67
CA ASP A 75 -17.41 -21.51 -24.08
C ASP A 75 -16.30 -20.57 -24.54
N PHE A 76 -15.27 -21.11 -25.19
CA PHE A 76 -14.13 -20.37 -25.67
C PHE A 76 -13.97 -20.50 -27.20
N SER A 77 -14.26 -19.45 -27.93
CA SER A 77 -14.23 -19.44 -29.38
C SER A 77 -12.82 -19.54 -29.98
N ALA A 78 -11.84 -18.91 -29.37
CA ALA A 78 -10.45 -18.87 -29.85
C ALA A 78 -9.47 -18.57 -28.70
N VAL A 79 -8.18 -18.71 -28.95
CA VAL A 79 -7.14 -18.20 -28.05
C VAL A 79 -7.37 -16.70 -27.85
N GLY A 80 -7.30 -16.25 -26.59
CA GLY A 80 -7.61 -14.89 -26.17
C GLY A 80 -9.07 -14.64 -25.81
N SER A 81 -10.01 -15.57 -26.12
CA SER A 81 -11.39 -15.43 -25.65
C SER A 81 -11.48 -15.61 -24.13
N THR A 82 -12.45 -14.92 -23.53
CA THR A 82 -12.62 -14.89 -22.07
C THR A 82 -14.05 -15.26 -21.69
N THR A 83 -14.21 -15.77 -20.46
CA THR A 83 -15.53 -15.94 -19.85
C THR A 83 -16.11 -14.59 -19.38
N SER A 84 -17.34 -14.63 -18.91
CA SER A 84 -17.92 -13.53 -18.13
C SER A 84 -17.06 -13.24 -16.89
N THR A 85 -17.01 -11.97 -16.49
CA THR A 85 -16.27 -11.55 -15.31
C THR A 85 -17.11 -11.77 -14.06
N ILE A 86 -16.53 -12.41 -13.06
CA ILE A 86 -17.13 -12.58 -11.73
C ILE A 86 -16.56 -11.48 -10.84
N PRO A 87 -17.40 -10.53 -10.39
CA PRO A 87 -16.93 -9.45 -9.53
C PRO A 87 -16.80 -9.92 -8.08
N THR A 88 -15.81 -9.36 -7.39
CA THR A 88 -15.70 -9.44 -5.93
C THR A 88 -15.35 -8.06 -5.37
N MET A 89 -15.58 -7.85 -4.08
CA MET A 89 -15.31 -6.58 -3.41
C MET A 89 -14.24 -6.78 -2.36
N ILE A 90 -13.21 -5.96 -2.42
CA ILE A 90 -12.21 -5.86 -1.35
C ILE A 90 -12.56 -4.63 -0.51
N SER A 91 -12.60 -4.82 0.80
CA SER A 91 -12.94 -3.78 1.76
C SER A 91 -11.79 -3.54 2.72
N LEU A 92 -11.51 -2.27 2.94
CA LEU A 92 -10.47 -1.80 3.85
C LEU A 92 -11.09 -0.83 4.85
N GLN A 93 -10.59 -0.82 6.08
CA GLN A 93 -10.84 0.24 7.05
C GLN A 93 -9.56 1.06 7.17
N CYS A 94 -9.62 2.32 6.76
CA CYS A 94 -8.45 3.18 6.61
C CYS A 94 -8.45 4.34 7.60
N ASP A 95 -7.25 4.70 8.04
CA ASP A 95 -6.99 5.98 8.71
C ASP A 95 -7.21 7.17 7.76
N PRO A 96 -7.31 8.40 8.28
CA PRO A 96 -7.45 9.60 7.47
C PRO A 96 -6.28 9.85 6.51
N ASN A 97 -6.59 10.23 5.26
CA ASN A 97 -5.64 10.66 4.24
C ASN A 97 -4.53 9.64 3.91
N VAL A 98 -4.86 8.35 3.89
CA VAL A 98 -3.96 7.27 3.47
C VAL A 98 -4.08 7.05 1.97
N GLU A 99 -2.97 7.05 1.26
CA GLU A 99 -2.90 6.62 -0.14
C GLU A 99 -2.95 5.10 -0.20
N ILE A 100 -3.81 4.58 -1.07
CA ILE A 100 -4.11 3.15 -1.16
C ILE A 100 -3.61 2.63 -2.49
N HIS A 101 -2.72 1.67 -2.41
CA HIS A 101 -2.15 0.97 -3.56
C HIS A 101 -2.32 -0.53 -3.36
N PHE A 102 -2.33 -1.29 -4.46
CA PHE A 102 -2.25 -2.75 -4.38
C PHE A 102 -1.31 -3.31 -5.44
N THR A 103 -0.80 -4.49 -5.19
CA THR A 103 -0.04 -5.32 -6.11
C THR A 103 -0.73 -6.66 -6.29
N LEU A 104 -0.58 -7.26 -7.45
CA LEU A 104 -1.03 -8.63 -7.72
C LEU A 104 0.18 -9.51 -8.01
N SER A 105 0.27 -10.61 -7.27
CA SER A 105 1.34 -11.60 -7.44
C SER A 105 0.73 -12.96 -7.77
N ASP A 106 1.36 -13.68 -8.68
CA ASP A 106 1.04 -15.06 -8.96
C ASP A 106 1.79 -15.96 -7.98
N GLN A 107 1.05 -16.63 -7.08
CA GLN A 107 1.65 -17.49 -6.06
C GLN A 107 2.21 -18.78 -6.67
N THR A 108 1.75 -19.21 -7.85
CA THR A 108 2.28 -20.39 -8.56
C THR A 108 3.56 -20.06 -9.31
N ASN A 109 3.71 -18.80 -9.74
CA ASN A 109 4.89 -18.30 -10.45
C ASN A 109 5.19 -16.86 -10.02
N PRO A 110 5.93 -16.62 -8.92
CA PRO A 110 6.25 -15.27 -8.44
C PRO A 110 7.05 -14.40 -9.42
N SER A 111 7.65 -15.01 -10.46
CA SER A 111 8.33 -14.28 -11.52
C SER A 111 7.41 -13.85 -12.67
N ASN A 112 6.13 -14.22 -12.64
CA ASN A 112 5.15 -13.85 -13.66
C ASN A 112 4.98 -12.32 -13.73
N ARG A 113 5.12 -11.78 -14.94
CA ARG A 113 4.96 -10.33 -15.24
C ARG A 113 3.87 -10.08 -16.28
N THR A 114 3.10 -11.11 -16.59
CA THR A 114 1.99 -11.03 -17.52
C THR A 114 0.71 -10.53 -16.82
N SER A 115 -0.42 -10.59 -17.49
CA SER A 115 -1.73 -10.34 -16.90
C SER A 115 -2.55 -11.64 -16.71
N ILE A 116 -1.89 -12.80 -16.76
CA ILE A 116 -2.52 -14.11 -16.71
C ILE A 116 -1.88 -14.91 -15.59
N VAL A 117 -2.68 -15.28 -14.60
CA VAL A 117 -2.31 -16.25 -13.56
C VAL A 117 -2.35 -17.64 -14.18
N GLU A 118 -1.26 -18.38 -14.01
CA GLU A 118 -1.15 -19.76 -14.52
C GLU A 118 -1.93 -20.74 -13.63
N LEU A 119 -2.33 -21.87 -14.24
CA LEU A 119 -2.92 -22.96 -13.47
C LEU A 119 -1.85 -23.67 -12.64
N THR A 120 -2.26 -24.25 -11.53
CA THR A 120 -1.37 -25.06 -10.69
C THR A 120 -0.90 -26.31 -11.41
N ALA A 121 0.26 -26.84 -11.03
CA ALA A 121 0.87 -27.98 -11.70
C ALA A 121 0.03 -29.29 -11.61
N ASP A 122 -0.83 -29.39 -10.61
CA ASP A 122 -1.76 -30.50 -10.40
C ASP A 122 -3.10 -30.32 -11.13
N SER A 123 -3.31 -29.17 -11.80
CA SER A 123 -4.50 -28.95 -12.62
C SER A 123 -4.53 -29.91 -13.82
N THR A 124 -5.68 -30.54 -14.04
CA THR A 124 -5.93 -31.34 -15.24
C THR A 124 -6.36 -30.50 -16.45
N ALA A 125 -6.81 -29.25 -16.22
CA ALA A 125 -7.14 -28.32 -17.29
C ALA A 125 -5.88 -27.83 -18.02
N ARG A 126 -6.01 -27.56 -19.31
CA ARG A 126 -4.92 -27.06 -20.16
C ARG A 126 -5.43 -25.92 -21.04
N GLY A 127 -4.51 -25.07 -21.51
CA GLY A 127 -4.83 -23.99 -22.43
C GLY A 127 -5.71 -22.89 -21.81
N LEU A 128 -5.76 -22.79 -20.49
CA LEU A 128 -6.49 -21.78 -19.72
C LEU A 128 -5.58 -21.04 -18.76
N GLY A 129 -5.97 -19.84 -18.42
CA GLY A 129 -5.41 -19.04 -17.33
C GLY A 129 -6.49 -18.16 -16.72
N VAL A 130 -6.15 -17.48 -15.64
CA VAL A 130 -7.07 -16.56 -14.95
C VAL A 130 -6.57 -15.13 -15.10
N GLN A 131 -7.46 -14.21 -15.41
CA GLN A 131 -7.17 -12.78 -15.38
C GLN A 131 -7.91 -12.11 -14.23
N VAL A 132 -7.20 -11.21 -13.55
CA VAL A 132 -7.80 -10.24 -12.62
C VAL A 132 -8.00 -8.94 -13.37
N VAL A 133 -9.21 -8.42 -13.34
CA VAL A 133 -9.60 -7.26 -14.15
C VAL A 133 -10.25 -6.18 -13.29
N ASN A 134 -10.19 -4.95 -13.78
CA ASN A 134 -11.08 -3.89 -13.28
C ASN A 134 -12.47 -4.13 -13.90
N PRO A 135 -13.50 -4.49 -13.13
CA PRO A 135 -14.80 -4.83 -13.69
C PRO A 135 -15.50 -3.66 -14.38
N GLY A 136 -15.19 -2.42 -13.98
CA GLY A 136 -15.73 -1.21 -14.62
C GLY A 136 -15.08 -0.88 -15.95
N ALA A 137 -13.77 -1.15 -16.10
CA ALA A 137 -13.01 -0.85 -17.31
C ALA A 137 -12.79 -2.07 -18.21
N GLY A 138 -13.01 -3.30 -17.70
CA GLY A 138 -12.72 -4.55 -18.40
C GLY A 138 -11.22 -4.81 -18.65
N LYS A 139 -10.34 -3.93 -18.15
CA LYS A 139 -8.89 -4.01 -18.34
C LYS A 139 -8.28 -4.95 -17.31
N SER A 140 -7.43 -5.88 -17.76
CA SER A 140 -6.67 -6.75 -16.88
C SER A 140 -5.53 -6.01 -16.18
N TYR A 141 -5.28 -6.40 -14.94
CA TYR A 141 -4.10 -5.95 -14.19
C TYR A 141 -2.87 -6.79 -14.54
N SER A 142 -1.70 -6.17 -14.47
CA SER A 142 -0.43 -6.87 -14.59
C SER A 142 -0.03 -7.49 -13.26
N LEU A 143 0.58 -8.67 -13.35
CA LEU A 143 1.18 -9.37 -12.22
C LEU A 143 2.62 -8.89 -12.01
N GLY A 144 3.13 -9.10 -10.83
CA GLY A 144 4.52 -8.76 -10.50
C GLY A 144 4.91 -9.24 -9.10
N PRO A 145 6.12 -8.90 -8.65
CA PRO A 145 6.54 -9.23 -7.31
C PRO A 145 5.66 -8.55 -6.29
N ASP A 146 5.50 -9.19 -5.16
CA ASP A 146 5.02 -8.51 -3.96
C ASP A 146 6.12 -7.52 -3.51
N ASP A 147 5.80 -6.25 -3.60
CA ASP A 147 6.74 -5.16 -3.29
C ASP A 147 5.99 -4.10 -2.48
N ALA A 148 6.37 -3.99 -1.21
CA ALA A 148 5.83 -3.00 -0.30
C ALA A 148 6.48 -1.61 -0.45
N SER A 149 7.48 -1.47 -1.33
CA SER A 149 8.11 -0.18 -1.57
C SER A 149 7.16 0.77 -2.31
N ASN A 150 7.25 2.06 -1.98
CA ASN A 150 6.51 3.08 -2.72
C ASN A 150 6.93 3.09 -4.19
N HIS A 151 5.94 3.03 -5.08
CA HIS A 151 6.11 3.04 -6.53
C HIS A 151 6.73 1.76 -7.12
N GLY A 152 6.43 0.60 -6.53
CA GLY A 152 6.75 -0.71 -7.13
C GLY A 152 6.25 -0.84 -8.57
N ILE A 153 6.96 -1.62 -9.39
CA ILE A 153 6.76 -1.69 -10.86
C ILE A 153 5.33 -2.07 -11.28
N ASN A 154 4.64 -2.87 -10.46
CA ASN A 154 3.26 -3.32 -10.72
C ASN A 154 2.26 -2.80 -9.70
N GLN A 155 2.63 -1.77 -8.95
CA GLN A 155 1.76 -1.15 -7.98
C GLN A 155 0.68 -0.31 -8.66
N VAL A 156 -0.57 -0.56 -8.32
CA VAL A 156 -1.72 0.16 -8.85
C VAL A 156 -2.28 1.08 -7.78
N TRP A 157 -2.33 2.36 -8.08
CA TRP A 157 -2.98 3.34 -7.21
C TRP A 157 -4.51 3.19 -7.30
N LEU A 158 -5.17 3.07 -6.17
CA LEU A 158 -6.62 2.93 -6.05
C LEU A 158 -7.33 4.21 -5.62
N GLY A 159 -6.61 5.08 -4.94
CA GLY A 159 -7.18 6.31 -4.39
C GLY A 159 -6.59 6.68 -3.05
N GLN A 160 -7.25 7.58 -2.38
CA GLN A 160 -6.91 8.06 -1.04
C GLN A 160 -8.14 7.99 -0.14
N SER A 161 -7.95 7.57 1.11
CA SER A 161 -9.00 7.62 2.12
C SER A 161 -9.40 9.07 2.43
N GLY A 162 -10.64 9.27 2.83
CA GLY A 162 -11.15 10.59 3.18
C GLY A 162 -10.45 11.23 4.39
N PRO A 163 -10.70 12.53 4.65
CA PRO A 163 -10.06 13.26 5.74
C PRO A 163 -10.45 12.78 7.15
N GLN A 164 -11.49 11.97 7.25
CA GLN A 164 -11.93 11.32 8.49
C GLN A 164 -11.57 9.83 8.54
N GLY A 165 -10.89 9.31 7.49
CA GLY A 165 -10.73 7.89 7.31
C GLY A 165 -12.02 7.17 6.97
N GLY A 166 -12.12 5.88 7.31
CA GLY A 166 -13.32 5.07 7.15
C GLY A 166 -13.16 3.93 6.16
N THR A 167 -14.28 3.36 5.74
CA THR A 167 -14.28 2.22 4.83
C THR A 167 -13.94 2.63 3.40
N PHE A 168 -12.99 1.92 2.81
CA PHE A 168 -12.63 2.04 1.39
C PHE A 168 -12.87 0.70 0.70
N ASN A 169 -13.69 0.72 -0.35
CA ASN A 169 -14.06 -0.48 -1.10
C ASN A 169 -13.58 -0.37 -2.54
N PHE A 170 -13.01 -1.42 -3.07
CA PHE A 170 -12.68 -1.50 -4.49
C PHE A 170 -13.06 -2.85 -5.09
N PRO A 171 -13.63 -2.84 -6.31
CA PRO A 171 -14.03 -4.06 -6.98
C PRO A 171 -12.86 -4.68 -7.73
N LEU A 172 -12.74 -6.00 -7.65
CA LEU A 172 -11.94 -6.82 -8.54
C LEU A 172 -12.85 -7.76 -9.33
N GLY A 173 -12.47 -8.05 -10.54
CA GLY A 173 -13.16 -9.04 -11.37
C GLY A 173 -12.22 -10.17 -11.74
N PHE A 174 -12.78 -11.37 -11.85
CA PHE A 174 -12.04 -12.57 -12.22
C PHE A 174 -12.70 -13.21 -13.46
N ARG A 175 -11.89 -13.66 -14.40
CA ARG A 175 -12.35 -14.38 -15.58
C ARG A 175 -11.31 -15.37 -16.06
N TYR A 176 -11.75 -16.45 -16.68
CA TYR A 176 -10.84 -17.30 -17.46
C TYR A 176 -10.51 -16.65 -18.81
N ILE A 177 -9.32 -16.96 -19.29
CA ILE A 177 -8.87 -16.67 -20.65
C ILE A 177 -8.29 -17.94 -21.26
N ARG A 178 -8.65 -18.19 -22.52
CA ARG A 178 -8.03 -19.27 -23.30
C ARG A 178 -6.62 -18.85 -23.75
N THR A 179 -5.62 -19.62 -23.38
CA THR A 179 -4.22 -19.35 -23.68
C THR A 179 -3.63 -20.29 -24.74
N GLY A 180 -4.30 -21.40 -25.02
CA GLY A 180 -3.81 -22.41 -25.96
C GLY A 180 -4.85 -23.46 -26.32
N GLU A 181 -4.36 -24.62 -26.72
CA GLU A 181 -5.23 -25.80 -26.98
C GLU A 181 -5.75 -26.35 -25.65
N MET A 182 -7.02 -26.72 -25.66
CA MET A 182 -7.77 -27.22 -24.50
C MET A 182 -8.01 -28.70 -24.62
#